data_5b96243d8df2781e71bdca3ae8e44810
#
_entry.id   5b96243d8df2781e71bdca3ae8e44810
#
_cell.length_a   1.000
_cell.length_b   1.000
_cell.length_c   1.000
_cell.angle_alpha   90.00
_cell.angle_beta   90.00
_cell.angle_gamma   90.00
#
_symmetry.space_group_name_H-M   'P 1'
#
loop_
_entity.id
_entity.type
_entity.pdbx_description
1 polymer ?
#
loop_
_entity_poly.entity_id
_entity_poly.type
_entity_poly.pdbx_seq_one_letter_code
_entity_poly.pdbx_strand_id
1 'polypeptide(L)'
;MPYKPGAVFCLAPLLMLAACGEAKAPVATGAVASDEATSTYIAALENPGRTDADRARDAGRKPAEVLEFIGIAPGMDVLDMFSGGGYYTEMLSHVVGSSGSVIAHSNEVYAKFVGEEATNRYANGRLANVRVFMAENDALQLPDEAFDAAMMILAYHDIYYVDPENGWPKIDGPALIAELHDALRPGGILGLVDHYAAAGSPAETGNTLHRIDPQIVVDELVSAGFVLDAQSDVLRNPEDDHSQHMGSPEIRGNTDRFVMRFRKPD
;
A
#
# COMPACT_ATOMS: atom_id res chain seq x y z
N MET A 1 -29.80 -36.80 74.43
CA MET A 1 -28.88 -35.70 73.98
C MET A 1 -29.20 -35.43 72.57
N PRO A 2 -29.79 -34.28 72.24
CA PRO A 2 -30.20 -33.99 70.86
C PRO A 2 -29.09 -33.24 70.12
N TYR A 3 -28.92 -33.67 68.88
CA TYR A 3 -28.00 -33.12 67.90
C TYR A 3 -28.56 -31.82 67.28
N LYS A 4 -27.77 -30.73 67.21
CA LYS A 4 -28.14 -29.49 66.53
C LYS A 4 -27.65 -29.56 65.08
N PRO A 5 -28.49 -29.16 64.06
CA PRO A 5 -28.01 -29.02 62.69
C PRO A 5 -27.32 -27.68 62.49
N GLY A 6 -26.15 -27.75 61.85
CA GLY A 6 -25.37 -26.56 61.42
C GLY A 6 -25.96 -25.92 60.14
N ALA A 7 -25.95 -24.62 60.14
CA ALA A 7 -26.39 -23.81 59.01
C ALA A 7 -25.41 -23.90 57.83
N VAL A 8 -25.95 -24.22 56.65
CA VAL A 8 -25.22 -24.20 55.39
C VAL A 8 -25.36 -22.81 54.82
N PHE A 9 -24.24 -22.07 54.74
CA PHE A 9 -24.17 -20.82 53.99
C PHE A 9 -24.01 -21.15 52.49
N CYS A 10 -25.03 -20.82 51.68
CA CYS A 10 -24.92 -20.78 50.24
C CYS A 10 -24.16 -19.52 49.81
N LEU A 11 -22.93 -19.69 49.33
CA LEU A 11 -22.24 -18.62 48.53
C LEU A 11 -22.75 -18.70 47.09
N ALA A 12 -23.44 -17.67 46.66
CA ALA A 12 -23.75 -17.45 45.23
C ALA A 12 -22.50 -16.96 44.50
N PRO A 13 -22.16 -17.49 43.34
CA PRO A 13 -21.09 -16.92 42.53
C PRO A 13 -21.58 -15.67 41.83
N LEU A 14 -20.89 -14.54 42.05
CA LEU A 14 -21.04 -13.30 41.35
C LEU A 14 -20.43 -13.46 39.94
N LEU A 15 -21.28 -13.62 38.91
CA LEU A 15 -20.84 -13.56 37.51
C LEU A 15 -20.43 -12.11 37.20
N MET A 16 -19.13 -11.85 37.08
CA MET A 16 -18.64 -10.66 36.41
C MET A 16 -18.78 -10.84 34.90
N LEU A 17 -19.72 -10.13 34.29
CA LEU A 17 -19.71 -9.89 32.84
C LEU A 17 -18.52 -8.98 32.53
N ALA A 18 -17.49 -9.55 31.93
CA ALA A 18 -16.46 -8.78 31.25
C ALA A 18 -17.06 -8.24 29.94
N ALA A 19 -17.35 -6.95 29.92
CA ALA A 19 -17.65 -6.25 28.68
C ALA A 19 -16.35 -6.18 27.85
N CYS A 20 -16.30 -6.96 26.77
CA CYS A 20 -15.31 -6.76 25.70
C CYS A 20 -15.61 -5.40 25.06
N GLY A 21 -14.94 -4.35 25.51
CA GLY A 21 -14.86 -3.11 24.78
C GLY A 21 -13.92 -3.31 23.60
N GLU A 22 -14.42 -3.20 22.38
CA GLU A 22 -13.60 -3.07 21.20
C GLU A 22 -12.68 -1.86 21.38
N ALA A 23 -11.40 -2.11 21.54
CA ALA A 23 -10.37 -1.08 21.53
C ALA A 23 -10.22 -0.57 20.11
N LYS A 24 -10.92 0.51 19.78
CA LYS A 24 -10.68 1.28 18.57
C LYS A 24 -9.24 1.77 18.61
N ALA A 25 -8.41 1.31 17.68
CA ALA A 25 -7.03 1.76 17.56
C ALA A 25 -7.00 3.29 17.48
N PRO A 26 -6.06 3.97 18.15
CA PRO A 26 -5.97 5.43 18.08
C PRO A 26 -5.66 5.83 16.64
N VAL A 27 -6.52 6.63 16.03
CA VAL A 27 -6.21 7.36 14.80
C VAL A 27 -5.08 8.33 15.17
N ALA A 28 -3.85 8.00 14.80
CA ALA A 28 -2.74 8.93 14.95
C ALA A 28 -3.01 10.13 14.05
N THR A 29 -3.35 11.26 14.63
CA THR A 29 -3.30 12.56 13.95
C THR A 29 -1.86 12.76 13.50
N GLY A 30 -1.64 12.76 12.17
CA GLY A 30 -0.33 12.83 11.55
C GLY A 30 0.52 13.95 12.15
N ALA A 31 1.78 13.65 12.41
CA ALA A 31 2.78 14.66 12.72
C ALA A 31 2.77 15.71 11.59
N VAL A 32 2.70 16.98 11.96
CA VAL A 32 2.79 18.10 11.00
C VAL A 32 4.17 17.99 10.34
N ALA A 33 4.19 17.69 9.05
CA ALA A 33 5.42 17.69 8.26
C ALA A 33 6.09 19.07 8.39
N SER A 34 7.41 19.11 8.41
CA SER A 34 8.13 20.38 8.42
C SER A 34 7.86 21.12 7.11
N ASP A 35 7.85 22.45 7.10
CA ASP A 35 7.63 23.28 5.91
C ASP A 35 8.53 22.88 4.74
N GLU A 36 9.73 22.39 5.02
CA GLU A 36 10.70 21.92 4.03
C GLU A 36 10.27 20.60 3.35
N ALA A 37 9.69 19.65 4.10
CA ALA A 37 9.20 18.39 3.54
C ALA A 37 7.99 18.65 2.62
N THR A 38 7.01 19.44 3.05
CA THR A 38 5.86 19.84 2.22
C THR A 38 6.32 20.53 0.94
N SER A 39 7.36 21.38 1.01
CA SER A 39 7.97 22.03 -0.15
C SER A 39 8.54 21.04 -1.15
N THR A 40 9.14 19.93 -0.69
CA THR A 40 9.72 18.90 -1.58
C THR A 40 8.64 18.16 -2.39
N TYR A 41 7.52 17.78 -1.77
CA TYR A 41 6.43 17.10 -2.48
C TYR A 41 5.75 18.03 -3.50
N ILE A 42 5.54 19.30 -3.15
CA ILE A 42 5.00 20.31 -4.07
C ILE A 42 5.97 20.56 -5.24
N ALA A 43 7.27 20.67 -4.98
CA ALA A 43 8.27 20.83 -6.04
C ALA A 43 8.29 19.61 -6.99
N ALA A 44 8.13 18.39 -6.47
CA ALA A 44 7.99 17.19 -7.29
C ALA A 44 6.73 17.23 -8.15
N LEU A 45 5.59 17.64 -7.57
CA LEU A 45 4.31 17.78 -8.26
C LEU A 45 4.38 18.80 -9.40
N GLU A 46 5.04 19.93 -9.18
CA GLU A 46 5.17 21.04 -10.14
C GLU A 46 6.32 20.85 -11.12
N ASN A 47 7.08 19.74 -11.04
CA ASN A 47 8.24 19.52 -11.90
C ASN A 47 7.86 19.64 -13.39
N PRO A 48 8.54 20.52 -14.17
CA PRO A 48 8.20 20.77 -15.56
C PRO A 48 8.42 19.58 -16.50
N GLY A 49 9.22 18.58 -16.06
CA GLY A 49 9.43 17.35 -16.81
C GLY A 49 8.25 16.38 -16.80
N ARG A 50 7.27 16.56 -15.92
CA ARG A 50 6.07 15.73 -15.87
C ARG A 50 5.15 15.99 -17.07
N THR A 51 4.49 14.94 -17.56
CA THR A 51 3.58 15.04 -18.71
C THR A 51 2.23 15.67 -18.33
N ASP A 52 1.54 16.24 -19.32
CA ASP A 52 0.17 16.74 -19.11
C ASP A 52 -0.80 15.61 -18.75
N ALA A 53 -0.57 14.39 -19.28
CA ALA A 53 -1.35 13.21 -18.93
C ALA A 53 -1.20 12.82 -17.45
N ASP A 54 -0.01 12.98 -16.88
CA ASP A 54 0.22 12.78 -15.44
C ASP A 54 -0.48 13.85 -14.61
N ARG A 55 -0.33 15.12 -14.99
CA ARG A 55 -0.98 16.25 -14.32
C ARG A 55 -2.49 16.11 -14.29
N ALA A 56 -3.10 15.60 -15.36
CA ALA A 56 -4.55 15.35 -15.41
C ALA A 56 -5.01 14.29 -14.38
N ARG A 57 -4.10 13.41 -13.92
CA ARG A 57 -4.37 12.40 -12.91
C ARG A 57 -4.16 12.89 -11.48
N ASP A 58 -3.48 14.01 -11.27
CA ASP A 58 -3.06 14.49 -9.94
C ASP A 58 -4.24 14.72 -9.00
N ALA A 59 -5.31 15.34 -9.48
CA ALA A 59 -6.48 15.62 -8.65
C ALA A 59 -7.11 14.35 -8.05
N GLY A 60 -7.14 13.25 -8.83
CA GLY A 60 -7.67 11.97 -8.36
C GLY A 60 -6.65 11.13 -7.59
N ARG A 61 -5.35 11.40 -7.72
CA ARG A 61 -4.27 10.60 -7.09
C ARG A 61 -3.63 11.27 -5.89
N LYS A 62 -3.72 12.59 -5.79
CA LYS A 62 -3.16 13.43 -4.70
C LYS A 62 -1.74 12.98 -4.30
N PRO A 63 -0.80 12.91 -5.28
CA PRO A 63 0.47 12.21 -5.05
C PRO A 63 1.36 12.89 -4.00
N ALA A 64 1.30 14.21 -3.87
CA ALA A 64 2.05 14.94 -2.85
C ALA A 64 1.58 14.52 -1.46
N GLU A 65 0.28 14.55 -1.20
CA GLU A 65 -0.32 14.19 0.09
C GLU A 65 -0.13 12.71 0.41
N VAL A 66 -0.16 11.82 -0.60
CA VAL A 66 0.08 10.39 -0.42
C VAL A 66 1.54 10.15 -0.03
N LEU A 67 2.51 10.74 -0.74
CA LEU A 67 3.93 10.53 -0.45
C LEU A 67 4.35 11.17 0.88
N GLU A 68 3.77 12.33 1.22
CA GLU A 68 3.94 12.97 2.53
C GLU A 68 3.41 12.08 3.66
N PHE A 69 2.20 11.54 3.53
CA PHE A 69 1.62 10.64 4.52
C PHE A 69 2.46 9.37 4.70
N ILE A 70 2.94 8.77 3.60
CA ILE A 70 3.79 7.58 3.66
C ILE A 70 5.14 7.93 4.29
N GLY A 71 5.64 9.15 4.10
CA GLY A 71 6.89 9.63 4.70
C GLY A 71 8.10 9.39 3.81
N ILE A 72 7.93 9.40 2.49
CA ILE A 72 9.06 9.33 1.55
C ILE A 72 9.87 10.62 1.67
N ALA A 73 11.19 10.50 1.86
CA ALA A 73 12.06 11.62 2.14
C ALA A 73 13.26 11.68 1.18
N PRO A 74 13.89 12.86 1.03
CA PRO A 74 15.14 12.99 0.28
C PRO A 74 16.21 12.01 0.76
N GLY A 75 16.92 11.40 -0.17
CA GLY A 75 18.01 10.47 0.10
C GLY A 75 17.61 9.01 0.33
N MET A 76 16.31 8.70 0.36
CA MET A 76 15.83 7.31 0.51
C MET A 76 16.11 6.46 -0.72
N ASP A 77 16.39 5.17 -0.49
CA ASP A 77 16.33 4.11 -1.49
C ASP A 77 14.93 3.50 -1.48
N VAL A 78 14.18 3.60 -2.58
CA VAL A 78 12.77 3.22 -2.65
C VAL A 78 12.53 2.16 -3.72
N LEU A 79 11.78 1.11 -3.37
CA LEU A 79 11.23 0.14 -4.31
C LEU A 79 9.80 0.54 -4.68
N ASP A 80 9.53 0.81 -5.96
CA ASP A 80 8.20 1.00 -6.52
C ASP A 80 7.75 -0.32 -7.16
N MET A 81 7.06 -1.13 -6.36
CA MET A 81 6.60 -2.47 -6.74
C MET A 81 5.40 -2.38 -7.67
N PHE A 82 5.43 -3.10 -8.80
CA PHE A 82 4.42 -3.00 -9.86
C PHE A 82 4.21 -1.57 -10.35
N SER A 83 5.30 -0.90 -10.68
CA SER A 83 5.34 0.55 -10.98
C SER A 83 4.47 0.99 -12.17
N GLY A 84 4.00 0.05 -12.99
CA GLY A 84 3.16 0.30 -14.15
C GLY A 84 3.83 1.26 -15.15
N GLY A 85 3.12 2.31 -15.57
CA GLY A 85 3.66 3.36 -16.43
C GLY A 85 4.60 4.35 -15.72
N GLY A 86 4.91 4.14 -14.43
CA GLY A 86 5.88 4.92 -13.66
C GLY A 86 5.40 6.28 -13.15
N TYR A 87 4.08 6.50 -13.05
CA TYR A 87 3.55 7.76 -12.51
C TYR A 87 4.11 8.08 -11.12
N TYR A 88 4.03 7.12 -10.18
CA TYR A 88 4.61 7.32 -8.83
C TYR A 88 6.13 7.21 -8.85
N THR A 89 6.72 6.39 -9.71
CA THR A 89 8.19 6.33 -9.88
C THR A 89 8.79 7.71 -10.17
N GLU A 90 8.17 8.48 -11.06
CA GLU A 90 8.64 9.84 -11.38
C GLU A 90 8.50 10.79 -10.19
N MET A 91 7.38 10.74 -9.47
CA MET A 91 7.20 11.50 -8.24
C MET A 91 8.24 11.13 -7.18
N LEU A 92 8.45 9.82 -6.95
CA LEU A 92 9.47 9.30 -6.05
C LEU A 92 10.86 9.79 -6.43
N SER A 93 11.22 9.70 -7.72
CA SER A 93 12.51 10.18 -8.24
C SER A 93 12.78 11.65 -7.86
N HIS A 94 11.77 12.49 -7.99
CA HIS A 94 11.91 13.91 -7.65
C HIS A 94 11.98 14.15 -6.14
N VAL A 95 11.22 13.40 -5.34
CA VAL A 95 11.21 13.52 -3.88
C VAL A 95 12.53 13.03 -3.27
N VAL A 96 13.00 11.83 -3.64
CA VAL A 96 14.26 11.29 -3.07
C VAL A 96 15.50 12.05 -3.57
N GLY A 97 15.40 12.70 -4.73
CA GLY A 97 16.47 13.53 -5.28
C GLY A 97 17.71 12.74 -5.68
N SER A 98 18.81 13.45 -5.92
CA SER A 98 20.07 12.88 -6.42
C SER A 98 20.85 12.06 -5.39
N SER A 99 20.53 12.15 -4.11
CA SER A 99 21.13 11.38 -3.03
C SER A 99 20.39 10.08 -2.71
N GLY A 100 19.18 9.90 -3.25
CA GLY A 100 18.39 8.69 -3.14
C GLY A 100 18.26 7.96 -4.47
N SER A 101 17.65 6.79 -4.45
CA SER A 101 17.39 5.99 -5.65
C SER A 101 16.00 5.39 -5.68
N VAL A 102 15.49 5.08 -6.88
CA VAL A 102 14.23 4.39 -7.06
C VAL A 102 14.43 3.17 -7.95
N ILE A 103 14.00 2.02 -7.48
CA ILE A 103 13.91 0.80 -8.27
C ILE A 103 12.44 0.66 -8.72
N ALA A 104 12.21 0.81 -10.03
CA ALA A 104 10.89 0.64 -10.63
C ALA A 104 10.72 -0.82 -11.07
N HIS A 105 10.05 -1.62 -10.26
CA HIS A 105 9.78 -3.02 -10.59
C HIS A 105 8.63 -3.14 -11.59
N SER A 106 8.80 -4.03 -12.56
CA SER A 106 7.75 -4.51 -13.47
C SER A 106 8.04 -5.96 -13.86
N ASN A 107 7.05 -6.66 -14.36
CA ASN A 107 7.19 -7.97 -14.99
C ASN A 107 6.71 -7.92 -16.45
N GLU A 108 6.81 -9.04 -17.15
CA GLU A 108 6.50 -9.08 -18.59
C GLU A 108 5.04 -8.70 -18.89
N VAL A 109 4.08 -9.16 -18.06
CA VAL A 109 2.66 -8.89 -18.28
C VAL A 109 2.31 -7.43 -18.00
N TYR A 110 2.84 -6.84 -16.93
CA TYR A 110 2.67 -5.42 -16.64
C TYR A 110 3.28 -4.54 -17.73
N ALA A 111 4.48 -4.89 -18.21
CA ALA A 111 5.13 -4.14 -19.28
C ALA A 111 4.30 -4.17 -20.58
N LYS A 112 3.69 -5.31 -20.91
CA LYS A 112 2.76 -5.40 -22.05
C LYS A 112 1.49 -4.56 -21.83
N PHE A 113 0.94 -4.59 -20.62
CA PHE A 113 -0.27 -3.85 -20.26
C PHE A 113 -0.09 -2.33 -20.36
N VAL A 114 1.03 -1.79 -19.86
CA VAL A 114 1.30 -0.33 -19.89
C VAL A 114 1.85 0.14 -21.25
N GLY A 115 2.32 -0.77 -22.10
CA GLY A 115 2.85 -0.45 -23.41
C GLY A 115 4.06 0.48 -23.35
N GLU A 116 4.08 1.54 -24.15
CA GLU A 116 5.21 2.44 -24.27
C GLU A 116 5.31 3.51 -23.14
N GLU A 117 4.34 3.60 -22.24
CA GLU A 117 4.33 4.66 -21.22
C GLU A 117 5.59 4.63 -20.37
N ALA A 118 5.95 3.46 -19.81
CA ALA A 118 7.17 3.30 -19.01
C ALA A 118 8.44 3.52 -19.83
N THR A 119 8.52 2.94 -21.04
CA THR A 119 9.67 3.11 -21.92
C THR A 119 9.93 4.58 -22.23
N ASN A 120 8.90 5.33 -22.58
CA ASN A 120 9.00 6.76 -22.89
C ASN A 120 9.39 7.57 -21.64
N ARG A 121 8.88 7.19 -20.46
CA ARG A 121 9.19 7.86 -19.18
C ARG A 121 10.66 7.77 -18.82
N TYR A 122 11.28 6.61 -19.03
CA TYR A 122 12.67 6.37 -18.65
C TYR A 122 13.67 6.62 -19.79
N ALA A 123 13.18 7.00 -20.98
CA ALA A 123 14.02 7.25 -22.14
C ALA A 123 15.10 8.33 -21.87
N ASN A 124 16.25 8.15 -22.50
CA ASN A 124 17.38 9.11 -22.47
C ASN A 124 17.91 9.44 -21.08
N GLY A 125 17.67 8.58 -20.07
CA GLY A 125 18.15 8.81 -18.71
C GLY A 125 17.50 10.04 -18.04
N ARG A 126 16.27 10.39 -18.43
CA ARG A 126 15.54 11.56 -17.92
C ARG A 126 15.41 11.55 -16.39
N LEU A 127 15.28 10.37 -15.80
CA LEU A 127 15.22 10.13 -14.35
C LEU A 127 16.51 9.39 -13.93
N ALA A 128 17.61 10.14 -13.72
CA ALA A 128 18.95 9.58 -13.56
C ALA A 128 19.12 8.70 -12.30
N ASN A 129 18.25 8.87 -11.29
CA ASN A 129 18.21 8.09 -10.05
C ASN A 129 17.20 6.95 -10.08
N VAL A 130 16.59 6.67 -11.25
CA VAL A 130 15.66 5.55 -11.42
C VAL A 130 16.34 4.41 -12.17
N ARG A 131 16.14 3.19 -11.70
CA ARG A 131 16.53 1.97 -12.41
C ARG A 131 15.30 1.06 -12.57
N VAL A 132 15.02 0.68 -13.80
CA VAL A 132 13.97 -0.32 -14.09
C VAL A 132 14.50 -1.71 -13.73
N PHE A 133 13.70 -2.46 -12.99
CA PHE A 133 13.97 -3.83 -12.59
C PHE A 133 12.87 -4.74 -13.14
N MET A 134 13.23 -5.52 -14.16
CA MET A 134 12.33 -6.48 -14.78
C MET A 134 12.56 -7.86 -14.16
N ALA A 135 11.58 -8.36 -13.42
CA ALA A 135 11.61 -9.68 -12.81
C ALA A 135 10.19 -10.23 -12.68
N GLU A 136 10.03 -11.53 -12.82
CA GLU A 136 8.77 -12.19 -12.49
C GLU A 136 8.59 -12.29 -10.98
N ASN A 137 7.34 -12.36 -10.53
CA ASN A 137 6.97 -12.24 -9.11
C ASN A 137 7.52 -13.38 -8.23
N ASP A 138 7.84 -14.52 -8.84
CA ASP A 138 8.47 -15.69 -8.19
C ASP A 138 10.00 -15.74 -8.36
N ALA A 139 10.58 -14.70 -8.93
CA ALA A 139 12.00 -14.61 -9.25
C ALA A 139 12.61 -13.24 -8.94
N LEU A 140 12.03 -12.49 -7.98
CA LEU A 140 12.47 -11.13 -7.64
C LEU A 140 13.91 -11.11 -7.13
N GLN A 141 14.26 -11.96 -6.18
CA GLN A 141 15.60 -12.02 -5.57
C GLN A 141 16.09 -10.64 -5.13
N LEU A 142 15.23 -9.92 -4.40
CA LEU A 142 15.56 -8.61 -3.85
C LEU A 142 16.69 -8.76 -2.81
N PRO A 143 17.64 -7.83 -2.76
CA PRO A 143 18.66 -7.87 -1.71
C PRO A 143 18.00 -7.53 -0.35
N ASP A 144 18.39 -8.26 0.69
CA ASP A 144 17.94 -8.01 2.06
C ASP A 144 18.35 -6.60 2.53
N GLU A 145 17.47 -5.95 3.29
CA GLU A 145 17.70 -4.65 3.93
C GLU A 145 18.25 -3.57 2.97
N ALA A 146 17.83 -3.62 1.71
CA ALA A 146 18.32 -2.71 0.68
C ALA A 146 17.53 -1.38 0.61
N PHE A 147 16.26 -1.37 1.08
CA PHE A 147 15.37 -0.24 0.87
C PHE A 147 14.94 0.41 2.19
N ASP A 148 14.83 1.74 2.18
CA ASP A 148 14.22 2.52 3.25
C ASP A 148 12.70 2.47 3.17
N ALA A 149 12.17 2.37 1.93
CA ALA A 149 10.73 2.23 1.69
C ALA A 149 10.45 1.34 0.48
N ALA A 150 9.31 0.67 0.51
CA ALA A 150 8.67 0.05 -0.64
C ALA A 150 7.27 0.65 -0.82
N MET A 151 6.83 0.80 -2.06
CA MET A 151 5.51 1.28 -2.42
C MET A 151 4.80 0.25 -3.27
N MET A 152 3.51 0.03 -3.02
CA MET A 152 2.62 -0.75 -3.88
C MET A 152 1.33 0.05 -4.09
N ILE A 153 1.17 0.61 -5.29
CA ILE A 153 0.12 1.58 -5.56
C ILE A 153 -0.87 1.02 -6.58
N LEU A 154 -2.10 0.76 -6.13
CA LEU A 154 -3.20 0.21 -6.93
C LEU A 154 -2.81 -1.13 -7.59
N ALA A 155 -2.13 -1.97 -6.84
CA ALA A 155 -1.59 -3.25 -7.32
C ALA A 155 -1.63 -4.39 -6.28
N TYR A 156 -2.02 -4.13 -5.02
CA TYR A 156 -2.11 -5.21 -4.03
C TYR A 156 -3.22 -6.21 -4.39
N HIS A 157 -4.36 -5.73 -4.90
CA HIS A 157 -5.44 -6.58 -5.37
C HIS A 157 -5.02 -7.52 -6.50
N ASP A 158 -3.98 -7.18 -7.29
CA ASP A 158 -3.46 -8.00 -8.37
C ASP A 158 -2.73 -9.26 -7.89
N ILE A 159 -2.37 -9.35 -6.60
CA ILE A 159 -1.92 -10.61 -5.98
C ILE A 159 -2.98 -11.72 -6.17
N TYR A 160 -4.25 -11.33 -6.24
CA TYR A 160 -5.40 -12.21 -6.41
C TYR A 160 -5.93 -12.24 -7.84
N TYR A 161 -5.38 -11.42 -8.74
CA TYR A 161 -5.77 -11.44 -10.14
C TYR A 161 -5.11 -12.59 -10.88
N VAL A 162 -5.90 -13.42 -11.54
CA VAL A 162 -5.43 -14.59 -12.28
C VAL A 162 -6.13 -14.66 -13.63
N ASP A 163 -5.35 -14.50 -14.69
CA ASP A 163 -5.79 -14.67 -16.09
C ASP A 163 -4.65 -15.27 -16.92
N PRO A 164 -4.39 -16.58 -16.78
CA PRO A 164 -3.24 -17.23 -17.41
C PRO A 164 -3.31 -17.24 -18.94
N GLU A 165 -4.52 -17.12 -19.52
CA GLU A 165 -4.68 -17.03 -20.98
C GLU A 165 -4.10 -15.72 -21.53
N ASN A 166 -4.12 -14.65 -20.73
CA ASN A 166 -3.54 -13.34 -21.06
C ASN A 166 -2.20 -13.07 -20.36
N GLY A 167 -1.60 -14.10 -19.76
CA GLY A 167 -0.26 -14.02 -19.18
C GLY A 167 -0.21 -13.53 -17.73
N TRP A 168 -1.34 -13.53 -17.00
CA TRP A 168 -1.39 -13.21 -15.58
C TRP A 168 -1.42 -14.49 -14.73
N PRO A 169 -0.25 -15.01 -14.30
CA PRO A 169 -0.20 -16.20 -13.47
C PRO A 169 -0.67 -15.87 -12.05
N LYS A 170 -1.03 -16.91 -11.31
CA LYS A 170 -1.28 -16.76 -9.88
C LYS A 170 0.01 -16.33 -9.17
N ILE A 171 -0.08 -15.28 -8.35
CA ILE A 171 1.01 -14.82 -7.50
C ILE A 171 0.98 -15.59 -6.17
N ASP A 172 2.14 -16.00 -5.66
CA ASP A 172 2.30 -16.47 -4.29
C ASP A 172 2.39 -15.23 -3.37
N GLY A 173 1.23 -14.75 -2.89
CA GLY A 173 1.14 -13.55 -2.07
C GLY A 173 2.01 -13.61 -0.81
N PRO A 174 1.92 -14.68 0.01
CA PRO A 174 2.79 -14.84 1.17
C PRO A 174 4.28 -14.76 0.86
N ALA A 175 4.74 -15.40 -0.22
CA ALA A 175 6.15 -15.35 -0.62
C ALA A 175 6.57 -13.94 -1.07
N LEU A 176 5.74 -13.26 -1.88
CA LEU A 176 5.97 -11.88 -2.29
C LEU A 176 6.05 -10.92 -1.10
N ILE A 177 5.13 -11.02 -0.16
CA ILE A 177 5.09 -10.17 1.04
C ILE A 177 6.31 -10.41 1.93
N ALA A 178 6.71 -11.68 2.11
CA ALA A 178 7.91 -12.02 2.87
C ALA A 178 9.17 -11.43 2.22
N GLU A 179 9.31 -11.52 0.91
CA GLU A 179 10.45 -10.95 0.20
C GLU A 179 10.49 -9.41 0.29
N LEU A 180 9.33 -8.74 0.23
CA LEU A 180 9.24 -7.30 0.47
C LEU A 180 9.63 -6.94 1.91
N HIS A 181 9.23 -7.76 2.89
CA HIS A 181 9.61 -7.56 4.28
C HIS A 181 11.14 -7.68 4.46
N ASP A 182 11.75 -8.72 3.89
CA ASP A 182 13.19 -8.95 4.02
C ASP A 182 14.01 -7.87 3.30
N ALA A 183 13.53 -7.38 2.16
CA ALA A 183 14.18 -6.32 1.39
C ALA A 183 14.16 -4.94 2.07
N LEU A 184 13.25 -4.70 3.00
CA LEU A 184 13.22 -3.46 3.77
C LEU A 184 14.23 -3.50 4.93
N ARG A 185 14.87 -2.35 5.20
CA ARG A 185 15.70 -2.16 6.39
C ARG A 185 14.85 -2.24 7.66
N PRO A 186 15.42 -2.59 8.83
CA PRO A 186 14.75 -2.38 10.12
C PRO A 186 14.21 -0.94 10.22
N GLY A 187 12.96 -0.76 10.70
CA GLY A 187 12.26 0.51 10.67
C GLY A 187 11.76 0.97 9.30
N GLY A 188 12.02 0.22 8.23
CA GLY A 188 11.62 0.54 6.85
C GLY A 188 10.11 0.57 6.66
N ILE A 189 9.68 1.28 5.63
CA ILE A 189 8.27 1.61 5.38
C ILE A 189 7.74 0.79 4.19
N LEU A 190 6.54 0.20 4.33
CA LEU A 190 5.72 -0.25 3.22
C LEU A 190 4.51 0.67 3.08
N GLY A 191 4.45 1.44 2.00
CA GLY A 191 3.34 2.32 1.66
C GLY A 191 2.39 1.66 0.67
N LEU A 192 1.10 1.64 1.00
CA LEU A 192 0.06 1.01 0.19
C LEU A 192 -1.06 1.98 -0.15
N VAL A 193 -1.50 1.93 -1.40
CA VAL A 193 -2.77 2.51 -1.85
C VAL A 193 -3.51 1.45 -2.64
N ASP A 194 -4.78 1.19 -2.32
CA ASP A 194 -5.58 0.33 -3.18
C ASP A 194 -7.08 0.65 -3.12
N HIS A 195 -7.83 0.04 -4.03
CA HIS A 195 -9.27 0.21 -4.18
C HIS A 195 -10.02 -0.56 -3.09
N TYR A 196 -10.89 0.13 -2.35
CA TYR A 196 -11.75 -0.52 -1.38
C TYR A 196 -12.68 -1.54 -2.06
N ALA A 197 -12.72 -2.76 -1.55
CA ALA A 197 -13.88 -3.64 -1.67
C ALA A 197 -14.84 -3.39 -0.50
N ALA A 198 -16.07 -3.86 -0.59
CA ALA A 198 -17.00 -3.84 0.53
C ALA A 198 -16.45 -4.66 1.71
N ALA A 199 -16.69 -4.19 2.93
CA ALA A 199 -16.20 -4.86 4.13
C ALA A 199 -16.68 -6.33 4.20
N GLY A 200 -15.77 -7.25 4.48
CA GLY A 200 -16.02 -8.69 4.49
C GLY A 200 -16.04 -9.34 3.11
N SER A 201 -15.67 -8.61 2.05
CA SER A 201 -15.50 -9.19 0.72
C SER A 201 -14.35 -10.20 0.74
N PRO A 202 -14.49 -11.33 0.02
CA PRO A 202 -13.40 -12.30 -0.10
C PRO A 202 -12.27 -11.75 -0.98
N ALA A 203 -11.08 -12.31 -0.84
CA ALA A 203 -9.87 -11.89 -1.58
C ALA A 203 -10.04 -12.02 -3.12
N GLU A 204 -10.88 -12.95 -3.57
CA GLU A 204 -11.24 -13.13 -4.99
C GLU A 204 -11.90 -11.90 -5.61
N THR A 205 -12.32 -10.92 -4.79
CA THR A 205 -12.78 -9.62 -5.28
C THR A 205 -11.66 -8.88 -6.05
N GLY A 206 -10.39 -9.16 -5.73
CA GLY A 206 -9.24 -8.72 -6.52
C GLY A 206 -9.31 -9.21 -7.97
N ASN A 207 -9.73 -10.46 -8.17
CA ASN A 207 -9.87 -11.04 -9.51
C ASN A 207 -11.11 -10.54 -10.28
N THR A 208 -12.18 -10.15 -9.60
CA THR A 208 -13.46 -9.84 -10.24
C THR A 208 -13.73 -8.34 -10.41
N LEU A 209 -13.38 -7.54 -9.40
CA LEU A 209 -13.64 -6.10 -9.37
C LEU A 209 -12.36 -5.25 -9.37
N HIS A 210 -11.17 -5.87 -9.28
CA HIS A 210 -9.90 -5.21 -9.00
C HIS A 210 -10.01 -4.29 -7.77
N ARG A 211 -10.49 -4.90 -6.67
CA ARG A 211 -10.66 -4.27 -5.36
C ARG A 211 -10.28 -5.26 -4.27
N ILE A 212 -9.86 -4.76 -3.14
CA ILE A 212 -9.51 -5.60 -1.98
C ILE A 212 -10.11 -5.04 -0.70
N ASP A 213 -10.58 -5.91 0.20
CA ASP A 213 -10.94 -5.50 1.56
C ASP A 213 -9.66 -5.14 2.31
N PRO A 214 -9.53 -3.90 2.83
CA PRO A 214 -8.34 -3.47 3.56
C PRO A 214 -8.03 -4.34 4.78
N GLN A 215 -9.03 -5.05 5.36
CA GLN A 215 -8.78 -5.95 6.47
C GLN A 215 -7.92 -7.15 6.05
N ILE A 216 -8.11 -7.68 4.84
CA ILE A 216 -7.26 -8.75 4.28
C ILE A 216 -5.81 -8.27 4.19
N VAL A 217 -5.60 -7.05 3.68
CA VAL A 217 -4.27 -6.45 3.57
C VAL A 217 -3.59 -6.34 4.93
N VAL A 218 -4.33 -5.86 5.94
CA VAL A 218 -3.82 -5.73 7.31
C VAL A 218 -3.45 -7.10 7.88
N ASP A 219 -4.33 -8.09 7.76
CA ASP A 219 -4.12 -9.42 8.34
C ASP A 219 -2.91 -10.12 7.71
N GLU A 220 -2.74 -10.02 6.40
CA GLU A 220 -1.63 -10.64 5.67
C GLU A 220 -0.29 -9.98 6.01
N LEU A 221 -0.24 -8.65 5.99
CA LEU A 221 1.00 -7.92 6.28
C LEU A 221 1.41 -8.06 7.75
N VAL A 222 0.46 -8.03 8.68
CA VAL A 222 0.74 -8.30 10.10
C VAL A 222 1.22 -9.73 10.32
N SER A 223 0.64 -10.70 9.61
CA SER A 223 1.09 -12.10 9.65
C SER A 223 2.51 -12.28 9.11
N ALA A 224 2.93 -11.44 8.17
CA ALA A 224 4.29 -11.43 7.62
C ALA A 224 5.30 -10.63 8.48
N GLY A 225 4.88 -10.05 9.61
CA GLY A 225 5.77 -9.36 10.54
C GLY A 225 5.73 -7.83 10.47
N PHE A 226 4.96 -7.25 9.57
CA PHE A 226 4.76 -5.80 9.53
C PHE A 226 3.88 -5.31 10.68
N VAL A 227 4.02 -4.03 11.03
CA VAL A 227 3.14 -3.33 11.95
C VAL A 227 2.39 -2.24 11.19
N LEU A 228 1.07 -2.23 11.28
CA LEU A 228 0.27 -1.13 10.76
C LEU A 228 0.56 0.14 11.58
N ASP A 229 1.23 1.11 10.97
CA ASP A 229 1.68 2.35 11.61
C ASP A 229 0.62 3.47 11.52
N ALA A 230 0.03 3.66 10.32
CA ALA A 230 -0.97 4.70 10.11
C ALA A 230 -1.88 4.39 8.91
N GLN A 231 -3.05 5.04 8.89
CA GLN A 231 -3.98 5.06 7.77
C GLN A 231 -4.40 6.50 7.46
N SER A 232 -4.73 6.78 6.19
CA SER A 232 -5.19 8.11 5.75
C SER A 232 -6.44 8.03 4.89
N ASP A 233 -7.34 8.98 5.11
CA ASP A 233 -8.57 9.14 4.35
C ASP A 233 -8.41 10.08 3.13
N VAL A 234 -7.17 10.43 2.77
CA VAL A 234 -6.88 11.42 1.71
C VAL A 234 -7.48 11.05 0.35
N LEU A 235 -7.63 9.76 0.06
CA LEU A 235 -8.19 9.23 -1.18
C LEU A 235 -9.59 8.61 -1.02
N ARG A 236 -10.27 8.87 0.10
CA ARG A 236 -11.64 8.39 0.30
C ARG A 236 -12.62 9.06 -0.66
N ASN A 237 -13.51 8.26 -1.20
CA ASN A 237 -14.64 8.71 -2.00
C ASN A 237 -15.93 7.99 -1.56
N PRO A 238 -16.77 8.60 -0.70
CA PRO A 238 -17.98 7.97 -0.19
C PRO A 238 -19.08 7.76 -1.24
N GLU A 239 -18.95 8.35 -2.44
CA GLU A 239 -19.89 8.15 -3.55
C GLU A 239 -19.66 6.82 -4.29
N ASP A 240 -18.51 6.16 -4.08
CA ASP A 240 -18.22 4.83 -4.62
C ASP A 240 -18.75 3.76 -3.64
N ASP A 241 -19.77 3.04 -4.04
CA ASP A 241 -20.42 1.99 -3.24
C ASP A 241 -19.68 0.63 -3.27
N HIS A 242 -18.52 0.57 -3.91
CA HIS A 242 -17.65 -0.60 -4.06
C HIS A 242 -18.25 -1.77 -4.88
N SER A 243 -19.41 -1.58 -5.50
CA SER A 243 -20.10 -2.66 -6.24
C SER A 243 -19.58 -2.86 -7.67
N GLN A 244 -18.92 -1.84 -8.24
CA GLN A 244 -18.47 -1.82 -9.62
C GLN A 244 -17.00 -2.18 -9.75
N HIS A 245 -16.63 -2.78 -10.88
CA HIS A 245 -15.23 -2.94 -11.28
C HIS A 245 -14.52 -1.57 -11.32
N MET A 246 -13.29 -1.49 -10.78
CA MET A 246 -12.54 -0.22 -10.65
C MET A 246 -12.36 0.54 -11.97
N GLY A 247 -12.38 -0.17 -13.10
CA GLY A 247 -12.25 0.39 -14.45
C GLY A 247 -13.56 0.82 -15.11
N SER A 248 -14.72 0.69 -14.41
CA SER A 248 -16.01 1.13 -14.95
C SER A 248 -16.00 2.62 -15.27
N PRO A 249 -16.53 3.05 -16.42
CA PRO A 249 -16.42 4.44 -16.87
C PRO A 249 -16.93 5.46 -15.86
N GLU A 250 -17.94 5.09 -15.06
CA GLU A 250 -18.61 5.95 -14.08
C GLU A 250 -17.72 6.32 -12.90
N ILE A 251 -16.76 5.43 -12.54
CA ILE A 251 -15.92 5.59 -11.34
C ILE A 251 -14.42 5.55 -11.61
N ARG A 252 -14.03 5.28 -12.86
CA ARG A 252 -12.61 5.18 -13.24
C ARG A 252 -11.85 6.45 -12.87
N GLY A 253 -10.79 6.28 -12.05
CA GLY A 253 -9.99 7.38 -11.52
C GLY A 253 -10.55 8.03 -10.26
N ASN A 254 -11.80 7.73 -9.88
CA ASN A 254 -12.50 8.28 -8.71
C ASN A 254 -13.03 7.20 -7.76
N THR A 255 -12.50 5.99 -7.81
CA THR A 255 -12.82 4.94 -6.85
C THR A 255 -12.48 5.35 -5.42
N ASP A 256 -13.20 4.81 -4.45
CA ASP A 256 -12.80 4.89 -3.04
C ASP A 256 -11.51 4.09 -2.81
N ARG A 257 -10.51 4.70 -2.16
CA ARG A 257 -9.20 4.10 -1.95
C ARG A 257 -8.72 4.30 -0.53
N PHE A 258 -8.12 3.25 0.03
CA PHE A 258 -7.37 3.35 1.29
C PHE A 258 -5.91 3.72 1.01
N VAL A 259 -5.31 4.39 1.98
CA VAL A 259 -3.87 4.66 2.03
C VAL A 259 -3.37 4.19 3.38
N MET A 260 -2.40 3.27 3.38
CA MET A 260 -1.86 2.67 4.59
C MET A 260 -0.34 2.77 4.61
N ARG A 261 0.21 2.93 5.80
CA ARG A 261 1.63 2.85 6.08
C ARG A 261 1.88 1.74 7.07
N PHE A 262 2.72 0.80 6.67
CA PHE A 262 3.23 -0.26 7.54
C PHE A 262 4.71 -0.03 7.80
N ARG A 263 5.21 -0.62 8.90
CA ARG A 263 6.64 -0.63 9.23
C ARG A 263 7.13 -2.05 9.43
N LYS A 264 8.35 -2.30 8.93
CA LYS A 264 9.15 -3.41 9.42
C LYS A 264 9.64 -3.02 10.82
N PRO A 265 9.44 -3.84 11.88
CA PRO A 265 10.02 -3.59 13.19
C PRO A 265 11.56 -3.48 13.15
N ASP A 266 12.14 -2.82 14.18
CA ASP A 266 13.59 -2.70 14.37
C ASP A 266 14.25 -4.04 14.73
#